data_dc586b430538b5c5c39b90e300d2a5c5
#
_entry.id   dc586b430538b5c5c39b90e300d2a5c5
#
_cell.length_a   1.000
_cell.length_b   1.000
_cell.length_c   1.000
_cell.angle_alpha   90.00
_cell.angle_beta   90.00
_cell.angle_gamma   90.00
#
_symmetry.space_group_name_H-M   'P 1'
#
loop_
_entity.id
_entity.type
_entity.pdbx_description
1 polymer ?
#
loop_
_entity_poly.entity_id
_entity_poly.type
_entity_poly.pdbx_seq_one_letter_code
_entity_poly.pdbx_strand_id
1 'polypeptide(L)'
;FQITQPFAKLSVLENIAVGAYQQFSSRNQAHAHARLIAEKVGMAGMLDQPASELTVAGRKRLELARALATGPKLLLLDEVMAGLNPQEIIEIIALIRSIRDSGVTILLIEHVMHAVMSLSEYIYVLSYGKIIAEGKPEEVVNNREVIEAYLGRGAADQMTGQAPGVEHA
;
A
#
# COMPACT_ATOMS: atom_id res chain seq x y z
N PHE A 1 1.03 -8.10 -7.51
CA PHE A 1 1.98 -8.15 -8.66
C PHE A 1 2.97 -7.00 -8.52
N GLN A 2 4.27 -7.28 -8.51
CA GLN A 2 5.34 -6.27 -8.39
C GLN A 2 5.37 -5.25 -9.55
N ILE A 3 4.76 -5.58 -10.69
CA ILE A 3 4.68 -4.70 -11.86
C ILE A 3 3.21 -4.39 -12.14
N THR A 4 2.85 -3.14 -11.94
CA THR A 4 1.52 -2.61 -12.25
C THR A 4 1.27 -2.66 -13.75
N GLN A 5 0.27 -3.41 -14.18
CA GLN A 5 -0.12 -3.50 -15.59
C GLN A 5 -1.53 -2.95 -15.81
N PRO A 6 -1.68 -1.64 -16.04
CA PRO A 6 -2.93 -1.09 -16.50
C PRO A 6 -3.21 -1.56 -17.94
N PHE A 7 -4.46 -1.44 -18.36
CA PHE A 7 -4.80 -1.57 -19.77
C PHE A 7 -4.21 -0.38 -20.53
N ALA A 8 -3.00 -0.56 -21.06
CA ALA A 8 -2.15 0.51 -21.58
C ALA A 8 -2.80 1.39 -22.67
N LYS A 9 -3.67 0.79 -23.50
CA LYS A 9 -4.38 1.47 -24.59
C LYS A 9 -5.65 2.19 -24.15
N LEU A 10 -6.13 1.91 -22.94
CA LEU A 10 -7.31 2.59 -22.37
C LEU A 10 -6.88 3.86 -21.62
N SER A 11 -7.79 4.83 -21.58
CA SER A 11 -7.61 6.03 -20.77
C SER A 11 -7.68 5.68 -19.26
N VAL A 12 -7.29 6.62 -18.42
CA VAL A 12 -7.45 6.51 -16.95
C VAL A 12 -8.90 6.25 -16.60
N LEU A 13 -9.83 7.00 -17.16
CA LEU A 13 -11.28 6.82 -16.92
C LEU A 13 -11.75 5.41 -17.30
N GLU A 14 -11.37 4.93 -18.47
CA GLU A 14 -11.76 3.61 -18.95
C GLU A 14 -11.17 2.50 -18.10
N ASN A 15 -9.92 2.64 -17.67
CA ASN A 15 -9.27 1.69 -16.74
C ASN A 15 -10.05 1.59 -15.41
N ILE A 16 -10.45 2.71 -14.82
CA ILE A 16 -11.23 2.73 -13.58
C ILE A 16 -12.62 2.14 -13.81
N ALA A 17 -13.26 2.47 -14.94
CA ALA A 17 -14.59 1.98 -15.29
C ALA A 17 -14.63 0.45 -15.41
N VAL A 18 -13.52 -0.21 -15.81
CA VAL A 18 -13.45 -1.69 -15.80
C VAL A 18 -13.80 -2.27 -14.42
N GLY A 19 -13.30 -1.68 -13.33
CA GLY A 19 -13.67 -2.08 -11.97
C GLY A 19 -15.13 -1.79 -11.65
N ALA A 20 -15.64 -0.66 -12.11
CA ALA A 20 -17.02 -0.23 -11.86
C ALA A 20 -18.09 -1.13 -12.52
N TYR A 21 -17.76 -1.84 -13.60
CA TYR A 21 -18.70 -2.76 -14.25
C TYR A 21 -19.11 -3.95 -13.37
N GLN A 22 -18.44 -4.21 -12.26
CA GLN A 22 -18.91 -5.18 -11.27
C GLN A 22 -20.19 -4.70 -10.54
N GLN A 23 -20.37 -3.39 -10.44
CA GLN A 23 -21.51 -2.79 -9.75
C GLN A 23 -22.57 -2.24 -10.71
N PHE A 24 -22.17 -1.82 -11.91
CA PHE A 24 -23.01 -1.10 -12.87
C PHE A 24 -22.98 -1.77 -14.23
N SER A 25 -24.13 -2.17 -14.75
CA SER A 25 -24.28 -2.71 -16.10
C SER A 25 -24.29 -1.63 -17.19
N SER A 26 -24.65 -0.40 -16.85
CA SER A 26 -24.69 0.73 -17.78
C SER A 26 -23.32 1.41 -17.88
N ARG A 27 -22.85 1.62 -19.13
CA ARG A 27 -21.60 2.36 -19.39
C ARG A 27 -21.61 3.75 -18.75
N ASN A 28 -22.73 4.48 -18.87
CA ASN A 28 -22.83 5.82 -18.33
C ASN A 28 -22.71 5.83 -16.80
N GLN A 29 -23.31 4.86 -16.11
CA GLN A 29 -23.22 4.71 -14.66
C GLN A 29 -21.80 4.31 -14.24
N ALA A 30 -21.17 3.34 -14.93
CA ALA A 30 -19.80 2.93 -14.66
C ALA A 30 -18.81 4.08 -14.84
N HIS A 31 -18.96 4.88 -15.91
CA HIS A 31 -18.12 6.06 -16.14
C HIS A 31 -18.37 7.17 -15.11
N ALA A 32 -19.63 7.40 -14.71
CA ALA A 32 -19.95 8.37 -13.65
C ALA A 32 -19.30 7.97 -12.32
N HIS A 33 -19.41 6.68 -11.94
CA HIS A 33 -18.75 6.14 -10.74
C HIS A 33 -17.23 6.23 -10.85
N ALA A 34 -16.65 5.90 -12.00
CA ALA A 34 -15.21 6.00 -12.24
C ALA A 34 -14.66 7.42 -12.05
N ARG A 35 -15.42 8.46 -12.44
CA ARG A 35 -15.05 9.86 -12.20
C ARG A 35 -14.98 10.18 -10.71
N LEU A 36 -15.95 9.74 -9.91
CA LEU A 36 -15.95 9.91 -8.45
C LEU A 36 -14.75 9.21 -7.79
N ILE A 37 -14.41 8.02 -8.27
CA ILE A 37 -13.22 7.30 -7.78
C ILE A 37 -11.94 8.05 -8.20
N ALA A 38 -11.85 8.54 -9.43
CA ALA A 38 -10.70 9.31 -9.90
C ALA A 38 -10.47 10.58 -9.06
N GLU A 39 -11.54 11.27 -8.66
CA GLU A 39 -11.47 12.40 -7.73
C GLU A 39 -10.89 11.96 -6.38
N LYS A 40 -11.39 10.86 -5.80
CA LYS A 40 -10.91 10.33 -4.51
C LYS A 40 -9.42 9.99 -4.52
N VAL A 41 -8.90 9.47 -5.64
CA VAL A 41 -7.48 9.11 -5.74
C VAL A 41 -6.61 10.22 -6.32
N GLY A 42 -7.16 11.42 -6.57
CA GLY A 42 -6.41 12.56 -7.09
C GLY A 42 -6.02 12.45 -8.57
N MET A 43 -6.83 11.77 -9.39
CA MET A 43 -6.60 11.57 -10.83
C MET A 43 -7.63 12.28 -11.73
N ALA A 44 -8.47 13.17 -11.18
CA ALA A 44 -9.51 13.86 -11.93
C ALA A 44 -9.00 14.64 -13.15
N GLY A 45 -7.81 15.22 -13.08
CA GLY A 45 -7.17 15.97 -14.17
C GLY A 45 -6.55 15.10 -15.27
N MET A 46 -6.55 13.76 -15.13
CA MET A 46 -5.87 12.83 -16.03
C MET A 46 -6.84 11.84 -16.72
N LEU A 47 -8.15 12.08 -16.64
CA LEU A 47 -9.17 11.11 -17.05
C LEU A 47 -9.04 10.62 -18.49
N ASP A 48 -8.69 11.50 -19.42
CA ASP A 48 -8.58 11.18 -20.84
C ASP A 48 -7.15 10.76 -21.25
N GLN A 49 -6.18 10.82 -20.31
CA GLN A 49 -4.80 10.43 -20.56
C GLN A 49 -4.70 8.91 -20.74
N PRO A 50 -3.97 8.42 -21.75
CA PRO A 50 -3.66 6.99 -21.90
C PRO A 50 -2.88 6.48 -20.68
N ALA A 51 -3.26 5.30 -20.18
CA ALA A 51 -2.59 4.73 -19.00
C ALA A 51 -1.09 4.39 -19.24
N SER A 52 -0.69 4.21 -20.50
CA SER A 52 0.72 4.01 -20.91
C SER A 52 1.61 5.20 -20.59
N GLU A 53 1.05 6.42 -20.54
CA GLU A 53 1.79 7.67 -20.30
C GLU A 53 1.95 8.02 -18.83
N LEU A 54 1.33 7.25 -17.95
CA LEU A 54 1.42 7.48 -16.51
C LEU A 54 2.82 7.16 -15.96
N THR A 55 3.25 7.97 -15.00
CA THR A 55 4.43 7.68 -14.15
C THR A 55 4.21 6.42 -13.31
N VAL A 56 5.25 5.94 -12.62
CA VAL A 56 5.13 4.80 -11.70
C VAL A 56 4.07 5.09 -10.63
N ALA A 57 4.13 6.26 -9.99
CA ALA A 57 3.16 6.69 -9.00
C ALA A 57 1.73 6.79 -9.57
N GLY A 58 1.60 7.36 -10.78
CA GLY A 58 0.31 7.42 -11.48
C GLY A 58 -0.28 6.03 -11.75
N ARG A 59 0.54 5.05 -12.17
CA ARG A 59 0.09 3.67 -12.36
C ARG A 59 -0.35 3.01 -11.06
N LYS A 60 0.38 3.21 -9.96
CA LYS A 60 0.01 2.72 -8.61
C LYS A 60 -1.32 3.31 -8.15
N ARG A 61 -1.54 4.62 -8.34
CA ARG A 61 -2.82 5.27 -8.06
C ARG A 61 -3.97 4.72 -8.92
N LEU A 62 -3.70 4.46 -10.20
CA LEU A 62 -4.70 3.88 -11.11
C LEU A 62 -5.10 2.47 -10.69
N GLU A 63 -4.15 1.66 -10.19
CA GLU A 63 -4.41 0.33 -9.67
C GLU A 63 -5.32 0.36 -8.44
N LEU A 64 -5.03 1.26 -7.48
CA LEU A 64 -5.91 1.53 -6.34
C LEU A 64 -7.30 1.97 -6.79
N ALA A 65 -7.38 2.89 -7.76
CA ALA A 65 -8.64 3.37 -8.30
C ALA A 65 -9.48 2.25 -8.91
N ARG A 66 -8.86 1.37 -9.70
CA ARG A 66 -9.54 0.21 -10.29
C ARG A 66 -10.09 -0.74 -9.24
N ALA A 67 -9.30 -1.02 -8.18
CA ALA A 67 -9.74 -1.85 -7.08
C ALA A 67 -10.89 -1.18 -6.30
N LEU A 68 -10.79 0.12 -6.01
CA LEU A 68 -11.85 0.87 -5.31
C LEU A 68 -13.15 0.94 -6.12
N ALA A 69 -13.07 1.03 -7.44
CA ALA A 69 -14.24 1.07 -8.31
C ALA A 69 -15.11 -0.20 -8.24
N THR A 70 -14.58 -1.31 -7.73
CA THR A 70 -15.33 -2.54 -7.47
C THR A 70 -16.23 -2.45 -6.22
N GLY A 71 -16.11 -1.37 -5.40
CA GLY A 71 -16.82 -1.20 -4.13
C GLY A 71 -16.41 -2.22 -3.05
N PRO A 72 -15.11 -2.43 -2.80
CA PRO A 72 -14.65 -3.48 -1.90
C PRO A 72 -14.96 -3.14 -0.45
N LYS A 73 -15.28 -4.16 0.35
CA LYS A 73 -15.27 -4.09 1.83
C LYS A 73 -13.89 -4.35 2.40
N LEU A 74 -13.08 -5.13 1.70
CA LEU A 74 -11.70 -5.48 2.03
C LEU A 74 -10.81 -5.19 0.81
N LEU A 75 -9.76 -4.41 1.01
CA LEU A 75 -8.76 -4.08 0.01
C LEU A 75 -7.42 -4.73 0.39
N LEU A 76 -6.88 -5.54 -0.52
CA LEU A 76 -5.60 -6.20 -0.36
C LEU A 76 -4.55 -5.41 -1.13
N LEU A 77 -3.54 -4.91 -0.44
CA LEU A 77 -2.44 -4.11 -0.99
C LEU A 77 -1.12 -4.85 -0.82
N ASP A 78 -0.45 -5.13 -1.93
CA ASP A 78 0.80 -5.86 -1.96
C ASP A 78 1.90 -4.99 -2.57
N GLU A 79 2.85 -4.55 -1.72
CA GLU A 79 4.01 -3.71 -2.07
C GLU A 79 3.65 -2.49 -2.94
N VAL A 80 2.59 -1.78 -2.58
CA VAL A 80 2.10 -0.64 -3.38
C VAL A 80 3.07 0.54 -3.39
N MET A 81 4.02 0.59 -2.46
CA MET A 81 5.02 1.66 -2.34
C MET A 81 6.33 1.35 -3.07
N ALA A 82 6.49 0.15 -3.62
CA ALA A 82 7.69 -0.22 -4.36
C ALA A 82 7.92 0.70 -5.56
N GLY A 83 9.14 1.26 -5.66
CA GLY A 83 9.55 2.15 -6.75
C GLY A 83 9.06 3.60 -6.65
N LEU A 84 8.44 3.98 -5.53
CA LEU A 84 8.05 5.37 -5.25
C LEU A 84 9.18 6.12 -4.51
N ASN A 85 9.27 7.42 -4.78
CA ASN A 85 10.14 8.30 -4.01
C ASN A 85 9.51 8.67 -2.63
N PRO A 86 10.27 9.25 -1.68
CA PRO A 86 9.75 9.56 -0.35
C PRO A 86 8.50 10.44 -0.34
N GLN A 87 8.41 11.43 -1.23
CA GLN A 87 7.24 12.30 -1.32
C GLN A 87 6.00 11.54 -1.84
N GLU A 88 6.16 10.71 -2.85
CA GLU A 88 5.12 9.86 -3.40
C GLU A 88 4.61 8.84 -2.36
N ILE A 89 5.51 8.32 -1.51
CA ILE A 89 5.14 7.42 -0.39
C ILE A 89 4.23 8.16 0.60
N ILE A 90 4.57 9.39 1.00
CA ILE A 90 3.73 10.22 1.89
C ILE A 90 2.33 10.41 1.31
N GLU A 91 2.25 10.69 0.02
CA GLU A 91 0.96 10.89 -0.67
C GLU A 91 0.13 9.60 -0.74
N ILE A 92 0.76 8.46 -1.03
CA ILE A 92 0.07 7.15 -1.05
C ILE A 92 -0.39 6.76 0.35
N ILE A 93 0.41 7.00 1.40
CA ILE A 93 0.01 6.79 2.80
C ILE A 93 -1.25 7.60 3.12
N ALA A 94 -1.26 8.89 2.77
CA ALA A 94 -2.43 9.75 2.99
C ALA A 94 -3.68 9.24 2.25
N LEU A 95 -3.51 8.78 1.02
CA LEU A 95 -4.58 8.19 0.23
C LEU A 95 -5.12 6.89 0.87
N ILE A 96 -4.24 5.95 1.24
CA ILE A 96 -4.65 4.69 1.89
C ILE A 96 -5.40 4.97 3.19
N ARG A 97 -4.94 5.95 3.97
CA ARG A 97 -5.62 6.37 5.21
C ARG A 97 -7.03 6.90 4.91
N SER A 98 -7.20 7.74 3.90
CA SER A 98 -8.52 8.25 3.51
C SER A 98 -9.48 7.15 3.05
N ILE A 99 -8.95 6.12 2.39
CA ILE A 99 -9.72 4.94 1.97
C ILE A 99 -10.19 4.14 3.19
N ARG A 100 -9.29 3.86 4.15
CA ARG A 100 -9.63 3.20 5.42
C ARG A 100 -10.70 3.99 6.17
N ASP A 101 -10.53 5.29 6.30
CA ASP A 101 -11.45 6.18 7.03
C ASP A 101 -12.84 6.26 6.34
N SER A 102 -12.94 5.90 5.06
CA SER A 102 -14.21 5.73 4.37
C SER A 102 -14.92 4.39 4.66
N GLY A 103 -14.36 3.55 5.55
CA GLY A 103 -14.95 2.28 6.00
C GLY A 103 -14.48 1.03 5.25
N VAL A 104 -13.43 1.13 4.44
CA VAL A 104 -12.83 -0.02 3.77
C VAL A 104 -11.77 -0.66 4.69
N THR A 105 -11.90 -1.96 4.96
CA THR A 105 -10.85 -2.72 5.66
C THR A 105 -9.66 -2.91 4.73
N ILE A 106 -8.43 -2.72 5.24
CA ILE A 106 -7.21 -2.86 4.45
C ILE A 106 -6.32 -3.94 5.05
N LEU A 107 -5.87 -4.88 4.22
CA LEU A 107 -4.76 -5.77 4.51
C LEU A 107 -3.58 -5.34 3.63
N LEU A 108 -2.50 -4.90 4.27
CA LEU A 108 -1.31 -4.34 3.63
C LEU A 108 -0.13 -5.28 3.81
N ILE A 109 0.54 -5.65 2.72
CA ILE A 109 1.86 -6.29 2.74
C ILE A 109 2.86 -5.24 2.31
N GLU A 110 3.78 -4.89 3.20
CA GLU A 110 4.79 -3.86 2.95
C GLU A 110 6.07 -4.12 3.74
N HIS A 111 7.17 -3.59 3.22
CA HIS A 111 8.47 -3.59 3.88
C HIS A 111 8.99 -2.16 4.18
N VAL A 112 8.25 -1.13 3.80
CA VAL A 112 8.54 0.27 4.13
C VAL A 112 8.07 0.54 5.55
N MET A 113 8.97 0.44 6.54
CA MET A 113 8.65 0.51 7.97
C MET A 113 7.81 1.74 8.35
N HIS A 114 8.17 2.93 7.85
CA HIS A 114 7.42 4.17 8.10
C HIS A 114 5.95 4.05 7.68
N ALA A 115 5.67 3.40 6.56
CA ALA A 115 4.31 3.19 6.09
C ALA A 115 3.56 2.19 6.96
N VAL A 116 4.19 1.05 7.26
CA VAL A 116 3.61 0.01 8.13
C VAL A 116 3.22 0.62 9.46
N MET A 117 4.14 1.34 10.13
CA MET A 117 3.90 1.96 11.44
C MET A 117 2.82 3.03 11.41
N SER A 118 2.67 3.77 10.30
CA SER A 118 1.72 4.88 10.20
C SER A 118 0.31 4.46 9.77
N LEU A 119 0.15 3.29 9.17
CA LEU A 119 -1.11 2.81 8.60
C LEU A 119 -1.74 1.67 9.40
N SER A 120 -0.93 0.80 10.01
CA SER A 120 -1.39 -0.43 10.62
C SER A 120 -1.93 -0.20 12.03
N GLU A 121 -3.02 -0.88 12.36
CA GLU A 121 -3.56 -1.01 13.72
C GLU A 121 -3.05 -2.29 14.39
N TYR A 122 -2.75 -3.31 13.57
CA TYR A 122 -2.18 -4.58 14.00
C TYR A 122 -1.22 -5.11 12.92
N ILE A 123 -0.11 -5.70 13.33
CA ILE A 123 0.97 -6.16 12.45
C ILE A 123 1.25 -7.64 12.70
N TYR A 124 1.40 -8.40 11.63
CA TYR A 124 1.99 -9.73 11.61
C TYR A 124 3.33 -9.67 10.91
N VAL A 125 4.41 -10.06 11.58
CA VAL A 125 5.75 -10.08 11.00
C VAL A 125 6.06 -11.49 10.52
N LEU A 126 6.26 -11.62 9.20
CA LEU A 126 6.60 -12.89 8.57
C LEU A 126 8.10 -12.93 8.25
N SER A 127 8.72 -14.05 8.58
CA SER A 127 10.08 -14.39 8.19
C SER A 127 10.15 -15.86 7.78
N TYR A 128 10.65 -16.13 6.56
CA TYR A 128 10.74 -17.49 5.99
C TYR A 128 9.44 -18.31 6.11
N GLY A 129 8.29 -17.67 5.89
CA GLY A 129 6.97 -18.32 5.92
C GLY A 129 6.41 -18.59 7.33
N LYS A 130 7.05 -18.07 8.39
CA LYS A 130 6.58 -18.17 9.78
C LYS A 130 6.28 -16.79 10.34
N ILE A 131 5.25 -16.70 11.17
CA ILE A 131 5.01 -15.50 11.98
C ILE A 131 6.03 -15.52 13.12
N ILE A 132 6.88 -14.51 13.18
CA ILE A 132 7.90 -14.34 14.21
C ILE A 132 7.49 -13.34 15.29
N ALA A 133 6.55 -12.45 14.99
CA ALA A 133 5.95 -11.53 15.93
C ALA A 133 4.59 -11.07 15.42
N GLU A 134 3.72 -10.67 16.36
CA GLU A 134 2.46 -10.02 16.05
C GLU A 134 2.09 -9.05 17.17
N GLY A 135 1.30 -8.02 16.87
CA GLY A 135 0.86 -7.05 17.86
C GLY A 135 0.61 -5.67 17.27
N LYS A 136 0.44 -4.70 18.16
CA LYS A 136 0.34 -3.29 17.77
C LYS A 136 1.69 -2.76 17.29
N PRO A 137 1.70 -1.68 16.47
CA PRO A 137 2.95 -1.10 15.96
C PRO A 137 4.02 -0.87 17.03
N GLU A 138 3.63 -0.32 18.20
CA GLU A 138 4.57 -0.03 19.28
C GLU A 138 5.20 -1.29 19.91
N GLU A 139 4.46 -2.41 19.90
CA GLU A 139 4.93 -3.68 20.44
C GLU A 139 5.90 -4.34 19.46
N VAL A 140 5.57 -4.31 18.18
CA VAL A 140 6.34 -4.94 17.11
C VAL A 140 7.68 -4.23 16.88
N VAL A 141 7.71 -2.88 16.89
CA VAL A 141 8.94 -2.12 16.65
C VAL A 141 10.02 -2.34 17.72
N ASN A 142 9.60 -2.68 18.93
CA ASN A 142 10.50 -2.96 20.05
C ASN A 142 10.83 -4.45 20.22
N ASN A 143 10.30 -5.31 19.38
CA ASN A 143 10.53 -6.75 19.46
C ASN A 143 11.94 -7.09 18.94
N ARG A 144 12.76 -7.72 19.80
CA ARG A 144 14.16 -8.08 19.49
C ARG A 144 14.28 -8.94 18.24
N GLU A 145 13.41 -9.93 18.09
CA GLU A 145 13.43 -10.86 16.95
C GLU A 145 13.11 -10.14 15.63
N VAL A 146 12.21 -9.15 15.66
CA VAL A 146 11.90 -8.30 14.52
C VAL A 146 13.07 -7.40 14.16
N ILE A 147 13.70 -6.76 15.15
CA ILE A 147 14.88 -5.91 14.95
C ILE A 147 16.00 -6.71 14.31
N GLU A 148 16.30 -7.91 14.83
CA GLU A 148 17.35 -8.78 14.31
C GLU A 148 17.04 -9.30 12.90
N ALA A 149 15.78 -9.62 12.60
CA ALA A 149 15.36 -10.07 11.27
C ALA A 149 15.45 -8.96 10.21
N TYR A 150 15.23 -7.70 10.60
CA TYR A 150 15.16 -6.56 9.70
C TYR A 150 16.51 -5.84 9.53
N LEU A 151 17.27 -5.66 10.60
CA LEU A 151 18.55 -4.92 10.65
C LEU A 151 19.78 -5.82 10.73
N GLY A 152 19.58 -7.13 10.90
CA GLY A 152 20.65 -8.12 11.07
C GLY A 152 20.95 -8.45 12.53
N ARG A 153 21.67 -9.57 12.72
CA ARG A 153 22.02 -10.05 14.06
C ARG A 153 22.88 -9.03 14.82
N GLY A 154 22.55 -8.79 16.09
CA GLY A 154 23.26 -7.85 16.97
C GLY A 154 22.76 -6.41 16.90
N ALA A 155 21.86 -6.07 15.97
CA ALA A 155 21.31 -4.72 15.87
C ALA A 155 20.44 -4.36 17.09
N ALA A 156 19.75 -5.33 17.66
CA ALA A 156 18.95 -5.13 18.88
C ALA A 156 19.81 -4.72 20.08
N ASP A 157 21.00 -5.30 20.25
CA ASP A 157 21.91 -4.97 21.35
C ASP A 157 22.46 -3.55 21.23
N GLN A 158 22.68 -3.07 20.00
CA GLN A 158 23.12 -1.70 19.73
C GLN A 158 22.02 -0.67 20.03
N MET A 159 20.77 -0.99 19.74
CA MET A 159 19.63 -0.08 19.98
C MET A 159 19.24 0.00 21.46
N THR A 160 19.46 -1.08 22.24
CA THR A 160 19.16 -1.12 23.68
C THR A 160 20.31 -0.63 24.55
N GLY A 161 21.46 -0.25 23.97
CA GLY A 161 22.62 0.26 24.70
C GLY A 161 23.36 -0.80 25.53
N GLN A 162 23.04 -2.10 25.33
CA GLN A 162 23.82 -3.21 25.93
C GLN A 162 24.93 -3.57 24.97
N ALA A 163 26.11 -3.06 25.25
CA ALA A 163 27.34 -3.54 24.59
C ALA A 163 27.53 -5.05 24.84
N PRO A 164 27.94 -5.84 23.81
CA PRO A 164 28.21 -7.24 24.00
C PRO A 164 29.31 -7.36 25.07
N GLY A 165 29.03 -8.13 26.13
CA GLY A 165 29.99 -8.40 27.18
C GLY A 165 31.24 -9.01 26.55
N VAL A 166 32.36 -8.34 26.74
CA VAL A 166 33.68 -8.86 26.41
C VAL A 166 33.95 -9.99 27.42
N GLU A 167 33.71 -11.22 27.03
CA GLU A 167 34.26 -12.37 27.76
C GLU A 167 35.78 -12.32 27.63
N HIS A 168 36.43 -11.91 28.69
CA HIS A 168 37.88 -12.10 28.88
C HIS A 168 38.10 -13.59 29.26
N ALA A 169 38.69 -14.32 28.33
CA ALA A 169 39.35 -15.60 28.62
C ALA A 169 40.80 -15.33 29.05
#